data_fc61d11e677530c7cfcd9102a106adb7
#
_entry.id   fc61d11e677530c7cfcd9102a106adb7
#
_cell.length_a   1.000
_cell.length_b   1.000
_cell.length_c   1.000
_cell.angle_alpha   90.00
_cell.angle_beta   90.00
_cell.angle_gamma   90.00
#
_symmetry.space_group_name_H-M   'P 1'
#
loop_
_entity.id
_entity.type
_entity.pdbx_description
1 polymer ?
#
loop_
_entity_poly.entity_id
_entity_poly.type
_entity_poly.pdbx_seq_one_letter_code
_entity_poly.pdbx_strand_id
1 'polypeptide(L)'
;MDEIHIEDLLLRTFIGINPEEREKRQDVLINLTLFGDLSPAALSDHIEDAINYRSVTKRIIRMVEASRFYLVECLAAEISRLCFMEPGGERVTVRVEKPGALRFSRSVGVTLHRTRQDLCRQPHRVFVSLGSNIEPEANLSRAVSMLHAHPAARVVRTSSVYRTAPVDRRDQPAFLNAAVEIRTVLDPAALKTVVLNEIERALARKRTEDRYGPRTIDLDISLYDYAILEYAGRHIPDPDVALQPHVAIPLAEIAPYYVHRETEESLAEVAARLSAHSPVQQLSTLVLDFGQTISPASS
;
A
#
# COMPACT_ATOMS: atom_id res chain seq x y z
N MET A 1 -9.87 -28.80 -10.65
CA MET A 1 -9.49 -27.38 -10.52
C MET A 1 -8.46 -27.15 -11.60
N ASP A 2 -8.74 -26.23 -12.50
CA ASP A 2 -7.92 -25.99 -13.68
C ASP A 2 -6.78 -25.04 -13.35
N GLU A 3 -5.77 -24.96 -14.22
CA GLU A 3 -4.53 -24.23 -13.97
C GLU A 3 -4.17 -23.31 -15.13
N ILE A 4 -3.77 -22.09 -14.81
CA ILE A 4 -3.12 -21.16 -15.74
C ILE A 4 -1.69 -20.96 -15.27
N HIS A 5 -0.72 -21.21 -16.16
CA HIS A 5 0.69 -21.07 -15.86
C HIS A 5 1.25 -19.78 -16.49
N ILE A 6 2.02 -19.04 -15.71
CA ILE A 6 2.87 -17.94 -16.17
C ILE A 6 4.28 -18.34 -15.79
N GLU A 7 5.09 -18.65 -16.78
CA GLU A 7 6.43 -19.22 -16.59
C GLU A 7 7.52 -18.22 -16.99
N ASP A 8 8.60 -18.24 -16.24
CA ASP A 8 9.85 -17.52 -16.51
C ASP A 8 9.67 -16.00 -16.73
N LEU A 9 8.75 -15.37 -15.98
CA LEU A 9 8.61 -13.92 -15.99
C LEU A 9 9.84 -13.28 -15.33
N LEU A 10 10.77 -12.84 -16.17
CA LEU A 10 12.03 -12.22 -15.75
C LEU A 10 11.86 -10.70 -15.60
N LEU A 11 12.03 -10.19 -14.37
CA LEU A 11 11.91 -8.78 -14.04
C LEU A 11 13.13 -8.30 -13.25
N ARG A 12 13.27 -6.97 -13.11
CA ARG A 12 14.37 -6.37 -12.35
C ARG A 12 13.85 -5.44 -11.27
N THR A 13 14.34 -5.63 -10.03
CA THR A 13 13.94 -4.83 -8.88
C THR A 13 15.06 -4.71 -7.84
N PHE A 14 14.87 -3.83 -6.86
CA PHE A 14 15.75 -3.77 -5.69
C PHE A 14 15.28 -4.80 -4.67
N ILE A 15 16.09 -5.83 -4.42
CA ILE A 15 15.75 -6.90 -3.49
C ILE A 15 16.98 -7.45 -2.80
N GLY A 16 16.95 -7.49 -1.47
CA GLY A 16 18.02 -8.00 -0.63
C GLY A 16 18.29 -7.12 0.59
N ILE A 17 19.09 -7.66 1.50
CA ILE A 17 19.44 -7.05 2.79
C ILE A 17 20.81 -6.35 2.77
N ASN A 18 21.68 -6.74 1.84
CA ASN A 18 23.04 -6.20 1.74
C ASN A 18 23.02 -4.79 1.11
N PRO A 19 23.92 -3.87 1.52
CA PRO A 19 24.02 -2.53 0.95
C PRO A 19 24.12 -2.52 -0.58
N GLU A 20 24.94 -3.37 -1.16
CA GLU A 20 25.13 -3.48 -2.61
C GLU A 20 23.83 -3.88 -3.35
N GLU A 21 23.00 -4.73 -2.71
CA GLU A 21 21.69 -5.14 -3.24
C GLU A 21 20.67 -4.00 -3.20
N ARG A 22 20.88 -3.01 -2.34
CA ARG A 22 20.02 -1.83 -2.21
C ARG A 22 20.33 -0.72 -3.19
N GLU A 23 21.51 -0.78 -3.85
CA GLU A 23 21.96 0.22 -4.82
C GLU A 23 21.69 -0.20 -6.27
N LYS A 24 21.55 -1.50 -6.54
CA LYS A 24 21.40 -2.03 -7.91
C LYS A 24 20.16 -2.92 -8.02
N ARG A 25 19.44 -2.75 -9.14
CA ARG A 25 18.37 -3.69 -9.50
C ARG A 25 18.96 -5.04 -9.83
N GLN A 26 18.34 -6.09 -9.31
CA GLN A 26 18.69 -7.48 -9.53
C GLN A 26 17.60 -8.17 -10.33
N ASP A 27 17.99 -9.23 -11.01
CA ASP A 27 17.05 -10.10 -11.71
C ASP A 27 16.24 -10.93 -10.69
N VAL A 28 14.94 -11.01 -10.90
CA VAL A 28 14.03 -11.93 -10.23
C VAL A 28 13.26 -12.71 -11.28
N LEU A 29 13.21 -14.01 -11.11
CA LEU A 29 12.47 -14.93 -11.97
C LEU A 29 11.21 -15.36 -11.24
N ILE A 30 10.06 -15.13 -11.85
CA ILE A 30 8.75 -15.35 -11.24
C ILE A 30 7.99 -16.38 -12.05
N ASN A 31 7.52 -17.43 -11.37
CA ASN A 31 6.67 -18.45 -11.91
C ASN A 31 5.35 -18.49 -11.10
N LEU A 32 4.24 -18.52 -11.80
CA LEU A 32 2.91 -18.47 -11.20
C LEU A 32 2.04 -19.61 -11.73
N THR A 33 1.25 -20.20 -10.83
CA THR A 33 0.12 -21.06 -11.21
C THR A 33 -1.14 -20.52 -10.55
N LEU A 34 -2.10 -20.09 -11.36
CA LEU A 34 -3.41 -19.64 -10.91
C LEU A 34 -4.38 -20.82 -11.05
N PHE A 35 -5.13 -21.09 -10.00
CA PHE A 35 -6.10 -22.18 -9.94
C PHE A 35 -7.52 -21.62 -9.88
N GLY A 36 -8.42 -22.14 -10.70
CA GLY A 36 -9.82 -21.76 -10.74
C GLY A 36 -10.65 -22.69 -11.58
N ASP A 37 -11.93 -22.37 -11.77
CA ASP A 37 -12.79 -23.02 -12.73
C ASP A 37 -12.70 -22.28 -14.07
N LEU A 38 -12.17 -22.92 -15.09
CA LEU A 38 -12.05 -22.37 -16.46
C LEU A 38 -13.20 -22.79 -17.37
N SER A 39 -14.16 -23.61 -16.87
CA SER A 39 -15.28 -24.13 -17.67
C SER A 39 -16.17 -23.00 -18.23
N PRO A 40 -16.50 -21.91 -17.48
CA PRO A 40 -17.30 -20.83 -18.05
C PRO A 40 -16.64 -20.19 -19.28
N ALA A 41 -15.36 -19.86 -19.19
CA ALA A 41 -14.61 -19.28 -20.31
C ALA A 41 -14.48 -20.24 -21.48
N ALA A 42 -14.26 -21.53 -21.21
CA ALA A 42 -14.17 -22.57 -22.23
C ALA A 42 -15.49 -22.77 -23.01
N LEU A 43 -16.63 -22.48 -22.38
CA LEU A 43 -17.95 -22.57 -22.99
C LEU A 43 -18.37 -21.30 -23.74
N SER A 44 -18.05 -20.13 -23.18
CA SER A 44 -18.52 -18.84 -23.72
C SER A 44 -17.57 -18.20 -24.73
N ASP A 45 -16.27 -18.50 -24.64
CA ASP A 45 -15.17 -17.80 -25.35
C ASP A 45 -15.14 -16.28 -25.08
N HIS A 46 -15.62 -15.87 -23.88
CA HIS A 46 -15.66 -14.49 -23.47
C HIS A 46 -14.63 -14.21 -22.36
N ILE A 47 -13.95 -13.06 -22.46
CA ILE A 47 -12.90 -12.66 -21.51
C ILE A 47 -13.45 -12.38 -20.11
N GLU A 48 -14.71 -11.98 -20.01
CA GLU A 48 -15.38 -11.70 -18.74
C GLU A 48 -15.55 -12.94 -17.87
N ASP A 49 -15.58 -14.12 -18.49
CA ASP A 49 -15.71 -15.41 -17.82
C ASP A 49 -14.34 -16.03 -17.49
N ALA A 50 -13.24 -15.40 -17.94
CA ALA A 50 -11.89 -15.91 -17.77
C ALA A 50 -11.16 -15.27 -16.59
N ILE A 51 -10.20 -16.00 -16.01
CA ILE A 51 -9.17 -15.40 -15.16
C ILE A 51 -8.21 -14.62 -16.07
N ASN A 52 -8.26 -13.29 -16.03
CA ASN A 52 -7.48 -12.44 -16.92
C ASN A 52 -6.00 -12.41 -16.50
N TYR A 53 -5.24 -13.43 -16.89
CA TYR A 53 -3.80 -13.53 -16.60
C TYR A 53 -2.98 -12.35 -17.15
N ARG A 54 -3.44 -11.70 -18.22
CA ARG A 54 -2.77 -10.48 -18.77
C ARG A 54 -2.85 -9.31 -17.80
N SER A 55 -4.01 -9.08 -17.16
CA SER A 55 -4.18 -8.07 -16.11
C SER A 55 -3.31 -8.38 -14.91
N VAL A 56 -3.30 -9.64 -14.45
CA VAL A 56 -2.43 -10.11 -13.36
C VAL A 56 -0.96 -9.80 -13.68
N THR A 57 -0.48 -10.20 -14.85
CA THR A 57 0.92 -10.00 -15.25
C THR A 57 1.28 -8.52 -15.32
N LYS A 58 0.44 -7.65 -15.88
CA LYS A 58 0.69 -6.21 -15.93
C LYS A 58 0.83 -5.59 -14.53
N ARG A 59 -0.04 -5.96 -13.58
CA ARG A 59 0.02 -5.48 -12.19
C ARG A 59 1.29 -5.97 -11.50
N ILE A 60 1.68 -7.23 -11.72
CA ILE A 60 2.92 -7.79 -11.17
C ILE A 60 4.13 -7.02 -11.70
N ILE A 61 4.22 -6.78 -13.01
CA ILE A 61 5.33 -6.03 -13.61
C ILE A 61 5.44 -4.65 -12.95
N ARG A 62 4.37 -3.88 -12.92
CA ARG A 62 4.37 -2.54 -12.30
C ARG A 62 4.80 -2.58 -10.84
N MET A 63 4.23 -3.49 -10.07
CA MET A 63 4.55 -3.64 -8.65
C MET A 63 6.02 -3.99 -8.45
N VAL A 64 6.53 -4.98 -9.17
CA VAL A 64 7.91 -5.46 -9.03
C VAL A 64 8.91 -4.38 -9.41
N GLU A 65 8.71 -3.70 -10.53
CA GLU A 65 9.62 -2.64 -11.02
C GLU A 65 9.66 -1.42 -10.10
N ALA A 66 8.55 -1.11 -9.41
CA ALA A 66 8.46 -0.03 -8.44
C ALA A 66 8.93 -0.44 -7.03
N SER A 67 9.16 -1.75 -6.77
CA SER A 67 9.39 -2.26 -5.43
C SER A 67 10.84 -2.13 -4.96
N ARG A 68 11.00 -2.16 -3.61
CA ARG A 68 12.28 -2.17 -2.91
C ARG A 68 12.22 -3.08 -1.69
N PHE A 69 11.83 -4.33 -1.88
CA PHE A 69 11.74 -5.30 -0.80
C PHE A 69 13.12 -5.73 -0.27
N TYR A 70 13.18 -6.07 1.00
CA TYR A 70 14.35 -6.71 1.60
C TYR A 70 14.34 -8.22 1.38
N LEU A 71 13.17 -8.83 1.47
CA LEU A 71 12.98 -10.28 1.47
C LEU A 71 12.17 -10.75 0.26
N VAL A 72 12.60 -11.85 -0.32
CA VAL A 72 11.92 -12.53 -1.44
C VAL A 72 10.53 -13.01 -1.00
N GLU A 73 10.39 -13.40 0.26
CA GLU A 73 9.13 -13.80 0.88
C GLU A 73 8.08 -12.69 0.85
N CYS A 74 8.50 -11.45 1.12
CA CYS A 74 7.61 -10.29 1.05
C CYS A 74 7.17 -10.02 -0.38
N LEU A 75 8.08 -10.11 -1.34
CA LEU A 75 7.77 -9.96 -2.76
C LEU A 75 6.77 -11.04 -3.21
N ALA A 76 7.03 -12.30 -2.89
CA ALA A 76 6.14 -13.42 -3.23
C ALA A 76 4.74 -13.28 -2.59
N ALA A 77 4.68 -12.80 -1.33
CA ALA A 77 3.41 -12.56 -0.67
C ALA A 77 2.60 -11.43 -1.33
N GLU A 78 3.26 -10.37 -1.76
CA GLU A 78 2.60 -9.26 -2.45
C GLU A 78 2.10 -9.67 -3.84
N ILE A 79 2.90 -10.45 -4.59
CA ILE A 79 2.46 -11.05 -5.86
C ILE A 79 1.21 -11.92 -5.64
N SER A 80 1.19 -12.73 -4.57
CA SER A 80 0.03 -13.57 -4.26
C SER A 80 -1.24 -12.74 -4.05
N ARG A 81 -1.14 -11.59 -3.37
CA ARG A 81 -2.28 -10.67 -3.19
C ARG A 81 -2.78 -10.11 -4.51
N LEU A 82 -1.87 -9.68 -5.40
CA LEU A 82 -2.23 -9.17 -6.72
C LEU A 82 -2.97 -10.20 -7.57
N CYS A 83 -2.60 -11.47 -7.47
CA CYS A 83 -3.28 -12.55 -8.20
C CYS A 83 -4.77 -12.64 -7.82
N PHE A 84 -5.11 -12.41 -6.55
CA PHE A 84 -6.50 -12.47 -6.08
C PHE A 84 -7.31 -11.19 -6.35
N MET A 85 -6.71 -10.17 -6.97
CA MET A 85 -7.47 -9.04 -7.49
C MET A 85 -8.35 -9.43 -8.69
N GLU A 86 -7.97 -10.49 -9.42
CA GLU A 86 -8.81 -11.04 -10.47
C GLU A 86 -9.93 -11.93 -9.90
N PRO A 87 -11.14 -11.84 -10.45
CA PRO A 87 -12.20 -12.80 -10.16
C PRO A 87 -11.82 -14.22 -10.56
N GLY A 88 -12.47 -15.21 -9.96
CA GLY A 88 -12.33 -16.61 -10.34
C GLY A 88 -11.10 -17.34 -9.82
N GLY A 89 -10.08 -16.64 -9.36
CA GLY A 89 -8.91 -17.26 -8.74
C GLY A 89 -9.21 -17.73 -7.30
N GLU A 90 -9.06 -19.03 -7.04
CA GLU A 90 -9.31 -19.64 -5.72
C GLU A 90 -8.03 -19.91 -4.94
N ARG A 91 -6.98 -20.31 -5.67
CA ARG A 91 -5.65 -20.60 -5.13
C ARG A 91 -4.58 -20.09 -6.09
N VAL A 92 -3.42 -19.76 -5.55
CA VAL A 92 -2.23 -19.41 -6.31
C VAL A 92 -1.00 -20.09 -5.74
N THR A 93 -0.12 -20.53 -6.61
CA THR A 93 1.25 -20.89 -6.30
C THR A 93 2.16 -19.83 -6.92
N VAL A 94 2.97 -19.16 -6.08
CA VAL A 94 3.91 -18.13 -6.50
C VAL A 94 5.31 -18.59 -6.15
N ARG A 95 6.18 -18.71 -7.15
CA ARG A 95 7.60 -18.99 -6.98
C ARG A 95 8.40 -17.77 -7.43
N VAL A 96 9.22 -17.24 -6.54
CA VAL A 96 10.14 -16.13 -6.82
C VAL A 96 11.56 -16.59 -6.57
N GLU A 97 12.42 -16.43 -7.56
CA GLU A 97 13.83 -16.83 -7.52
C GLU A 97 14.74 -15.63 -7.74
N LYS A 98 15.90 -15.64 -7.11
CA LYS A 98 17.04 -14.74 -7.36
C LYS A 98 18.16 -15.52 -8.03
N PRO A 99 18.32 -15.41 -9.35
CA PRO A 99 19.46 -16.01 -10.04
C PRO A 99 20.79 -15.42 -9.56
N GLY A 100 21.77 -16.27 -9.35
CA GLY A 100 23.13 -15.83 -8.98
C GLY A 100 23.29 -15.28 -7.55
N ALA A 101 22.27 -15.32 -6.68
CA ALA A 101 22.38 -14.83 -5.31
C ALA A 101 23.30 -15.67 -4.41
N LEU A 102 23.50 -16.93 -4.74
CA LEU A 102 24.41 -17.83 -4.02
C LEU A 102 25.48 -18.37 -4.96
N ARG A 103 26.73 -18.41 -4.49
CA ARG A 103 27.83 -19.07 -5.21
C ARG A 103 27.50 -20.58 -5.37
N PHE A 104 27.82 -21.13 -6.53
CA PHE A 104 27.62 -22.55 -6.87
C PHE A 104 26.13 -22.99 -6.93
N SER A 105 25.19 -22.06 -6.91
CA SER A 105 23.77 -22.33 -7.12
C SER A 105 23.26 -21.56 -8.35
N ARG A 106 22.40 -22.20 -9.15
CA ARG A 106 21.74 -21.52 -10.26
C ARG A 106 20.87 -20.37 -9.77
N SER A 107 20.10 -20.64 -8.74
CA SER A 107 19.23 -19.64 -8.09
C SER A 107 18.86 -20.07 -6.67
N VAL A 108 18.38 -19.13 -5.89
CA VAL A 108 17.70 -19.38 -4.62
C VAL A 108 16.32 -18.70 -4.69
N GLY A 109 15.33 -19.30 -4.12
CA GLY A 109 13.98 -18.75 -4.16
C GLY A 109 13.03 -19.36 -3.14
N VAL A 110 11.84 -18.79 -3.08
CA VAL A 110 10.74 -19.25 -2.23
C VAL A 110 9.53 -19.60 -3.08
N THR A 111 8.75 -20.55 -2.62
CA THR A 111 7.44 -20.88 -3.20
C THR A 111 6.38 -20.70 -2.14
N LEU A 112 5.36 -19.90 -2.43
CA LEU A 112 4.21 -19.71 -1.58
C LEU A 112 2.97 -20.33 -2.22
N HIS A 113 2.20 -21.05 -1.42
CA HIS A 113 0.87 -21.53 -1.78
C HIS A 113 -0.14 -20.72 -0.96
N ARG A 114 -1.09 -20.07 -1.62
CA ARG A 114 -2.11 -19.26 -0.95
C ARG A 114 -3.48 -19.55 -1.54
N THR A 115 -4.47 -19.51 -0.66
CA THR A 115 -5.89 -19.50 -1.03
C THR A 115 -6.48 -18.13 -0.75
N ARG A 116 -7.64 -17.85 -1.32
CA ARG A 116 -8.39 -16.61 -1.01
C ARG A 116 -8.73 -16.53 0.48
N GLN A 117 -8.99 -17.67 1.14
CA GLN A 117 -9.24 -17.74 2.58
C GLN A 117 -8.01 -17.37 3.43
N ASP A 118 -6.81 -17.70 2.97
CA ASP A 118 -5.58 -17.34 3.70
C ASP A 118 -5.40 -15.82 3.78
N LEU A 119 -5.85 -15.07 2.78
CA LEU A 119 -5.85 -13.61 2.84
C LEU A 119 -6.84 -13.08 3.86
N CYS A 120 -8.04 -13.66 3.93
CA CYS A 120 -9.08 -13.24 4.90
C CYS A 120 -8.68 -13.51 6.36
N ARG A 121 -7.73 -14.41 6.61
CA ARG A 121 -7.21 -14.72 7.95
C ARG A 121 -6.05 -13.82 8.38
N GLN A 122 -5.46 -13.09 7.45
CA GLN A 122 -4.36 -12.16 7.77
C GLN A 122 -4.94 -10.80 8.18
N PRO A 123 -4.25 -10.08 9.08
CA PRO A 123 -4.61 -8.69 9.34
C PRO A 123 -4.59 -7.87 8.06
N HIS A 124 -5.63 -7.09 7.84
CA HIS A 124 -5.77 -6.22 6.69
C HIS A 124 -4.63 -5.20 6.64
N ARG A 125 -4.15 -4.91 5.45
CA ARG A 125 -3.19 -3.85 5.17
C ARG A 125 -3.94 -2.57 4.83
N VAL A 126 -3.81 -1.58 5.67
CA VAL A 126 -4.54 -0.33 5.52
C VAL A 126 -3.58 0.85 5.49
N PHE A 127 -3.84 1.78 4.60
CA PHE A 127 -3.15 3.05 4.55
C PHE A 127 -4.09 4.15 4.99
N VAL A 128 -3.62 4.94 5.95
CA VAL A 128 -4.35 6.07 6.52
C VAL A 128 -3.60 7.35 6.18
N SER A 129 -4.31 8.30 5.57
CA SER A 129 -3.81 9.66 5.40
C SER A 129 -4.07 10.47 6.66
N LEU A 130 -3.12 11.33 7.01
CA LEU A 130 -3.19 12.23 8.14
C LEU A 130 -3.03 13.66 7.63
N GLY A 131 -3.89 14.57 8.11
CA GLY A 131 -3.82 15.99 7.80
C GLY A 131 -4.10 16.87 9.04
N SER A 132 -3.32 17.92 9.24
CA SER A 132 -3.48 18.85 10.35
C SER A 132 -3.00 20.25 9.98
N ASN A 133 -3.66 21.32 10.48
CA ASN A 133 -3.18 22.70 10.39
C ASN A 133 -3.37 23.52 11.69
N ILE A 134 -3.81 22.87 12.77
CA ILE A 134 -3.82 23.42 14.13
C ILE A 134 -2.83 22.62 14.95
N GLU A 135 -1.78 23.26 15.47
CA GLU A 135 -0.67 22.60 16.18
C GLU A 135 -0.21 21.31 15.46
N PRO A 136 0.06 21.40 14.15
CA PRO A 136 0.08 20.22 13.29
C PRO A 136 1.19 19.23 13.65
N GLU A 137 2.37 19.70 14.06
CA GLU A 137 3.49 18.85 14.46
C GLU A 137 3.15 17.99 15.69
N ALA A 138 2.56 18.63 16.71
CA ALA A 138 2.16 17.95 17.93
C ALA A 138 1.01 16.98 17.67
N ASN A 139 0.00 17.39 16.89
CA ASN A 139 -1.16 16.56 16.64
C ASN A 139 -0.87 15.35 15.72
N LEU A 140 0.00 15.49 14.71
CA LEU A 140 0.45 14.36 13.90
C LEU A 140 1.22 13.33 14.74
N SER A 141 2.18 13.78 15.54
CA SER A 141 2.98 12.89 16.40
C SER A 141 2.10 12.16 17.42
N ARG A 142 1.16 12.87 18.06
CA ARG A 142 0.20 12.28 19.01
C ARG A 142 -0.73 11.27 18.32
N ALA A 143 -1.25 11.59 17.13
CA ALA A 143 -2.11 10.68 16.38
C ALA A 143 -1.39 9.36 16.05
N VAL A 144 -0.14 9.42 15.57
CA VAL A 144 0.66 8.23 15.27
C VAL A 144 0.94 7.42 16.54
N SER A 145 1.30 8.08 17.64
CA SER A 145 1.52 7.40 18.93
C SER A 145 0.25 6.70 19.42
N MET A 146 -0.90 7.34 19.29
CA MET A 146 -2.19 6.76 19.69
C MET A 146 -2.59 5.59 18.78
N LEU A 147 -2.35 5.69 17.46
CA LEU A 147 -2.54 4.57 16.53
C LEU A 147 -1.66 3.38 16.91
N HIS A 148 -0.40 3.63 17.25
CA HIS A 148 0.53 2.57 17.63
C HIS A 148 0.16 1.90 18.96
N ALA A 149 -0.35 2.68 19.92
CA ALA A 149 -0.79 2.16 21.23
C ALA A 149 -2.15 1.44 21.18
N HIS A 150 -2.91 1.60 20.07
CA HIS A 150 -4.25 1.04 19.99
C HIS A 150 -4.21 -0.47 19.72
N PRO A 151 -4.90 -1.32 20.53
CA PRO A 151 -4.80 -2.78 20.44
C PRO A 151 -5.30 -3.36 19.11
N ALA A 152 -6.20 -2.66 18.41
CA ALA A 152 -6.76 -3.09 17.14
C ALA A 152 -6.02 -2.54 15.91
N ALA A 153 -4.95 -1.76 16.09
CA ALA A 153 -4.18 -1.17 14.99
C ALA A 153 -2.68 -1.29 15.27
N ARG A 154 -1.94 -1.94 14.39
CA ARG A 154 -0.48 -2.01 14.48
C ARG A 154 0.15 -1.16 13.41
N VAL A 155 0.81 -0.07 13.79
CA VAL A 155 1.59 0.76 12.86
C VAL A 155 2.78 -0.05 12.33
N VAL A 156 2.97 -0.03 11.02
CA VAL A 156 4.04 -0.73 10.28
C VAL A 156 5.06 0.24 9.74
N ARG A 157 4.58 1.36 9.16
CA ARG A 157 5.42 2.41 8.54
C ARG A 157 4.74 3.75 8.66
N THR A 158 5.55 4.81 8.69
CA THR A 158 5.12 6.19 8.55
C THR A 158 5.88 6.84 7.40
N SER A 159 5.25 7.76 6.70
CA SER A 159 5.94 8.63 5.75
C SER A 159 6.64 9.77 6.47
N SER A 160 7.47 10.49 5.74
CA SER A 160 7.87 11.85 6.08
C SER A 160 6.63 12.76 6.17
N VAL A 161 6.80 13.92 6.78
CA VAL A 161 5.76 14.96 6.85
C VAL A 161 5.93 15.94 5.70
N TYR A 162 4.83 16.29 5.07
CA TYR A 162 4.77 17.15 3.91
C TYR A 162 3.93 18.39 4.19
N ARG A 163 4.47 19.58 3.85
CA ARG A 163 3.76 20.84 3.96
C ARG A 163 3.05 21.16 2.65
N THR A 164 1.77 21.56 2.74
CA THR A 164 0.98 22.00 1.59
C THR A 164 0.23 23.29 1.92
N ALA A 165 0.03 24.13 0.92
CA ALA A 165 -0.88 25.26 1.03
C ALA A 165 -2.33 24.75 1.17
N PRO A 166 -3.21 25.50 1.84
CA PRO A 166 -4.63 25.19 1.86
C PRO A 166 -5.23 25.20 0.44
N VAL A 167 -6.06 24.21 0.10
CA VAL A 167 -6.57 24.04 -1.26
C VAL A 167 -7.54 25.15 -1.68
N ASP A 168 -8.46 25.58 -0.82
CA ASP A 168 -9.53 26.53 -1.17
C ASP A 168 -9.54 27.85 -0.39
N ARG A 169 -8.77 27.97 0.70
CA ARG A 169 -8.73 29.17 1.53
C ARG A 169 -7.30 29.59 1.85
N ARG A 170 -6.88 30.70 1.28
CA ARG A 170 -5.54 31.28 1.50
C ARG A 170 -5.35 31.95 2.87
N ASP A 171 -6.42 32.10 3.65
CA ASP A 171 -6.45 32.76 4.97
C ASP A 171 -6.24 31.83 6.17
N GLN A 172 -5.95 30.54 5.92
CA GLN A 172 -5.66 29.58 6.99
C GLN A 172 -4.20 29.08 6.95
N PRO A 173 -3.68 28.56 8.08
CA PRO A 173 -2.33 28.00 8.11
C PRO A 173 -2.14 26.85 7.14
N ALA A 174 -0.90 26.66 6.69
CA ALA A 174 -0.52 25.53 5.86
C ALA A 174 -0.81 24.20 6.58
N PHE A 175 -1.20 23.19 5.81
CA PHE A 175 -1.38 21.85 6.32
C PHE A 175 -0.07 21.08 6.38
N LEU A 176 0.06 20.24 7.41
CA LEU A 176 1.02 19.15 7.43
C LEU A 176 0.29 17.84 7.17
N ASN A 177 0.80 17.08 6.21
CA ASN A 177 0.22 15.82 5.77
C ASN A 177 1.24 14.68 5.89
N ALA A 178 0.76 13.49 6.19
CA ALA A 178 1.55 12.29 6.27
C ALA A 178 0.69 11.07 5.90
N ALA A 179 1.32 9.93 5.73
CA ALA A 179 0.65 8.64 5.56
C ALA A 179 1.21 7.61 6.55
N VAL A 180 0.35 6.69 6.97
CA VAL A 180 0.71 5.59 7.86
C VAL A 180 0.19 4.28 7.29
N GLU A 181 1.03 3.25 7.22
CA GLU A 181 0.61 1.87 6.99
C GLU A 181 0.32 1.20 8.33
N ILE A 182 -0.87 0.62 8.47
CA ILE A 182 -1.26 -0.16 9.64
C ILE A 182 -1.69 -1.57 9.26
N ARG A 183 -1.67 -2.46 10.24
CA ARG A 183 -2.30 -3.78 10.19
C ARG A 183 -3.44 -3.82 11.20
N THR A 184 -4.62 -4.32 10.77
CA THR A 184 -5.81 -4.41 11.62
C THR A 184 -6.66 -5.62 11.22
N VAL A 185 -7.45 -6.12 12.17
CA VAL A 185 -8.47 -7.15 11.90
C VAL A 185 -9.88 -6.53 11.72
N LEU A 186 -9.98 -5.21 11.87
CA LEU A 186 -11.25 -4.48 11.74
C LEU A 186 -11.57 -4.21 10.27
N ASP A 187 -12.83 -4.34 9.90
CA ASP A 187 -13.33 -3.83 8.63
C ASP A 187 -13.24 -2.27 8.55
N PRO A 188 -13.42 -1.65 7.38
CA PRO A 188 -13.26 -0.20 7.24
C PRO A 188 -14.21 0.63 8.11
N ALA A 189 -15.44 0.20 8.29
CA ALA A 189 -16.42 0.93 9.09
C ALA A 189 -16.08 0.88 10.59
N ALA A 190 -15.70 -0.31 11.08
CA ALA A 190 -15.25 -0.49 12.45
C ALA A 190 -13.92 0.25 12.70
N LEU A 191 -12.96 0.18 11.78
CA LEU A 191 -11.70 0.93 11.89
C LEU A 191 -11.93 2.43 12.00
N LYS A 192 -12.79 2.99 11.13
CA LYS A 192 -13.11 4.44 11.18
C LYS A 192 -13.80 4.83 12.47
N THR A 193 -14.76 4.03 12.94
CA THR A 193 -15.57 4.40 14.11
C THR A 193 -14.88 4.14 15.44
N VAL A 194 -14.18 3.01 15.59
CA VAL A 194 -13.61 2.54 16.86
C VAL A 194 -12.19 3.09 17.07
N VAL A 195 -11.43 3.30 15.99
CA VAL A 195 -10.04 3.73 16.11
C VAL A 195 -9.87 5.18 15.67
N LEU A 196 -10.12 5.48 14.37
CA LEU A 196 -9.76 6.77 13.80
C LEU A 196 -10.60 7.92 14.40
N ASN A 197 -11.92 7.76 14.50
CA ASN A 197 -12.79 8.77 15.11
C ASN A 197 -12.52 8.96 16.61
N GLU A 198 -12.05 7.92 17.30
CA GLU A 198 -11.69 8.00 18.71
C GLU A 198 -10.44 8.87 18.90
N ILE A 199 -9.41 8.67 18.07
CA ILE A 199 -8.20 9.50 18.06
C ILE A 199 -8.54 10.95 17.67
N GLU A 200 -9.37 11.15 16.63
CA GLU A 200 -9.82 12.48 16.22
C GLU A 200 -10.51 13.22 17.38
N ARG A 201 -11.40 12.55 18.13
CA ARG A 201 -12.07 13.11 19.30
C ARG A 201 -11.11 13.42 20.46
N ALA A 202 -10.17 12.52 20.74
CA ALA A 202 -9.17 12.72 21.79
C ALA A 202 -8.23 13.90 21.49
N LEU A 203 -8.00 14.19 20.21
CA LEU A 203 -7.25 15.35 19.73
C LEU A 203 -8.13 16.58 19.47
N ALA A 204 -9.31 16.62 20.09
CA ALA A 204 -10.25 17.74 20.07
C ALA A 204 -10.70 18.19 18.67
N ARG A 205 -10.77 17.27 17.70
CA ARG A 205 -11.33 17.57 16.37
C ARG A 205 -12.80 17.98 16.51
N LYS A 206 -13.12 19.19 16.06
CA LYS A 206 -14.49 19.67 15.91
C LYS A 206 -14.91 19.57 14.45
N ARG A 207 -15.99 18.86 14.17
CA ARG A 207 -16.61 18.86 12.83
C ARG A 207 -17.47 20.11 12.73
N THR A 208 -17.16 20.97 11.78
CA THR A 208 -17.95 22.15 11.41
C THR A 208 -18.66 21.88 10.08
N GLU A 209 -19.63 22.71 9.72
CA GLU A 209 -20.26 22.68 8.40
C GLU A 209 -19.27 22.99 7.27
N ASP A 210 -18.18 23.70 7.61
CA ASP A 210 -17.09 23.98 6.69
C ASP A 210 -16.16 22.77 6.52
N ARG A 211 -16.33 22.06 5.41
CA ARG A 211 -15.55 20.88 5.05
C ARG A 211 -14.05 21.17 4.91
N TYR A 212 -13.67 22.40 4.58
CA TYR A 212 -12.29 22.82 4.33
C TYR A 212 -11.72 23.68 5.48
N GLY A 213 -12.43 23.78 6.60
CA GLY A 213 -11.99 24.55 7.76
C GLY A 213 -10.77 23.98 8.46
N PRO A 214 -10.14 24.81 9.33
CA PRO A 214 -8.99 24.39 10.14
C PRO A 214 -9.33 23.16 11.00
N ARG A 215 -8.37 22.23 11.13
CA ARG A 215 -8.57 21.01 11.91
C ARG A 215 -7.31 20.59 12.67
N THR A 216 -7.53 20.10 13.90
CA THR A 216 -6.46 19.57 14.74
C THR A 216 -5.84 18.31 14.14
N ILE A 217 -6.68 17.42 13.63
CA ILE A 217 -6.26 16.19 12.94
C ILE A 217 -7.40 15.69 12.02
N ASP A 218 -7.05 15.11 10.91
CA ASP A 218 -7.91 14.35 10.02
C ASP A 218 -7.29 12.99 9.74
N LEU A 219 -8.05 11.91 9.93
CA LEU A 219 -7.59 10.55 9.73
C LEU A 219 -8.55 9.83 8.78
N ASP A 220 -8.13 9.61 7.53
CA ASP A 220 -8.96 8.97 6.54
C ASP A 220 -8.31 7.68 6.00
N ILE A 221 -9.15 6.65 5.79
CA ILE A 221 -8.71 5.40 5.17
C ILE A 221 -8.53 5.68 3.68
N SER A 222 -7.28 5.72 3.23
CA SER A 222 -6.95 5.96 1.82
C SER A 222 -7.03 4.69 0.99
N LEU A 223 -6.49 3.58 1.53
CA LEU A 223 -6.46 2.28 0.86
C LEU A 223 -6.68 1.18 1.90
N TYR A 224 -7.37 0.12 1.49
CA TYR A 224 -7.65 -1.04 2.35
C TYR A 224 -7.45 -2.33 1.55
N ASP A 225 -6.40 -3.09 1.85
CA ASP A 225 -5.89 -4.17 1.00
C ASP A 225 -5.82 -3.70 -0.48
N TYR A 226 -6.37 -4.48 -1.41
CA TYR A 226 -6.63 -4.08 -2.79
C TYR A 226 -8.14 -4.04 -3.08
N ALA A 227 -8.94 -3.65 -2.09
CA ALA A 227 -10.39 -3.62 -2.21
C ALA A 227 -10.89 -2.39 -2.97
N ILE A 228 -12.00 -2.56 -3.68
CA ILE A 228 -12.90 -1.48 -4.11
C ILE A 228 -14.20 -1.70 -3.34
N LEU A 229 -14.57 -0.77 -2.50
CA LEU A 229 -15.77 -0.89 -1.68
C LEU A 229 -16.28 0.47 -1.19
N GLU A 230 -17.54 0.48 -0.77
CA GLU A 230 -18.17 1.63 -0.11
C GLU A 230 -18.38 1.34 1.37
N TYR A 231 -18.11 2.32 2.23
CA TYR A 231 -18.42 2.25 3.65
C TYR A 231 -18.85 3.61 4.19
N ALA A 232 -19.98 3.69 4.88
CA ALA A 232 -20.50 4.91 5.48
C ALA A 232 -20.51 6.14 4.55
N GLY A 233 -20.80 5.94 3.27
CA GLY A 233 -20.81 6.98 2.23
C GLY A 233 -19.43 7.44 1.78
N ARG A 234 -18.39 6.66 2.06
CA ARG A 234 -17.00 6.87 1.60
C ARG A 234 -16.59 5.75 0.68
N HIS A 235 -15.79 6.09 -0.31
CA HIS A 235 -15.23 5.15 -1.28
C HIS A 235 -13.81 4.70 -0.89
N ILE A 236 -13.46 3.46 -1.15
CA ILE A 236 -12.10 2.91 -1.11
C ILE A 236 -11.80 2.27 -2.46
N PRO A 237 -10.71 2.64 -3.11
CA PRO A 237 -9.69 3.64 -2.78
C PRO A 237 -10.26 5.05 -2.60
N ASP A 238 -9.75 5.82 -1.62
CA ASP A 238 -10.14 7.23 -1.51
C ASP A 238 -9.78 7.97 -2.81
N PRO A 239 -10.71 8.69 -3.47
CA PRO A 239 -10.44 9.39 -4.72
C PRO A 239 -9.25 10.35 -4.64
N ASP A 240 -8.98 10.92 -3.48
CA ASP A 240 -7.86 11.84 -3.28
C ASP A 240 -6.49 11.16 -3.46
N VAL A 241 -6.41 9.83 -3.36
CA VAL A 241 -5.19 9.08 -3.67
C VAL A 241 -4.74 9.30 -5.12
N ALA A 242 -5.68 9.34 -6.05
CA ALA A 242 -5.39 9.52 -7.48
C ALA A 242 -5.37 10.99 -7.93
N LEU A 243 -5.92 11.90 -7.11
CA LEU A 243 -6.19 13.30 -7.49
C LEU A 243 -5.36 14.32 -6.71
N GLN A 244 -4.94 14.01 -5.48
CA GLN A 244 -4.34 14.99 -4.58
C GLN A 244 -2.88 14.65 -4.25
N PRO A 245 -1.91 15.53 -4.58
CA PRO A 245 -0.50 15.28 -4.33
C PRO A 245 -0.16 15.15 -2.84
N HIS A 246 -0.90 15.82 -1.95
CA HIS A 246 -0.69 15.75 -0.50
C HIS A 246 -1.15 14.41 0.12
N VAL A 247 -1.91 13.61 -0.61
CA VAL A 247 -2.27 12.23 -0.25
C VAL A 247 -1.35 11.24 -0.96
N ALA A 248 -1.20 11.39 -2.29
CA ALA A 248 -0.44 10.47 -3.12
C ALA A 248 1.06 10.39 -2.77
N ILE A 249 1.71 11.54 -2.54
CA ILE A 249 3.16 11.59 -2.31
C ILE A 249 3.56 10.89 -1.02
N PRO A 250 2.94 11.15 0.15
CA PRO A 250 3.22 10.40 1.37
C PRO A 250 2.95 8.89 1.25
N LEU A 251 1.89 8.50 0.55
CA LEU A 251 1.57 7.09 0.30
C LEU A 251 2.62 6.42 -0.59
N ALA A 252 3.07 7.11 -1.65
CA ALA A 252 4.10 6.60 -2.55
C ALA A 252 5.46 6.44 -1.86
N GLU A 253 5.78 7.27 -0.86
CA GLU A 253 7.00 7.11 -0.07
C GLU A 253 7.04 5.76 0.67
N ILE A 254 5.94 5.35 1.27
CA ILE A 254 5.87 4.13 2.08
C ILE A 254 5.48 2.88 1.31
N ALA A 255 4.81 3.04 0.17
CA ALA A 255 4.35 1.93 -0.66
C ALA A 255 4.40 2.25 -2.17
N PRO A 256 5.57 2.60 -2.74
CA PRO A 256 5.67 3.03 -4.14
C PRO A 256 5.15 1.97 -5.13
N TYR A 257 5.27 0.70 -4.75
CA TYR A 257 4.89 -0.47 -5.55
C TYR A 257 3.40 -0.84 -5.46
N TYR A 258 2.62 -0.21 -4.57
CA TYR A 258 1.20 -0.50 -4.46
C TYR A 258 0.47 -0.07 -5.75
N VAL A 259 -0.26 -0.98 -6.36
CA VAL A 259 -1.04 -0.69 -7.58
C VAL A 259 -2.43 -0.22 -7.19
N HIS A 260 -2.76 1.01 -7.56
CA HIS A 260 -4.08 1.57 -7.33
C HIS A 260 -5.14 0.83 -8.17
N ARG A 261 -6.15 0.30 -7.50
CA ARG A 261 -7.08 -0.67 -8.09
C ARG A 261 -7.89 -0.13 -9.28
N GLU A 262 -8.23 1.15 -9.28
CA GLU A 262 -9.08 1.75 -10.31
C GLU A 262 -8.27 2.37 -11.45
N THR A 263 -7.12 3.01 -11.15
CA THR A 263 -6.28 3.63 -12.17
C THR A 263 -5.28 2.67 -12.78
N GLU A 264 -5.05 1.53 -12.15
CA GLU A 264 -4.02 0.55 -12.53
C GLU A 264 -2.59 1.13 -12.54
N GLU A 265 -2.38 2.32 -11.95
CA GLU A 265 -1.08 2.94 -11.75
C GLU A 265 -0.47 2.48 -10.41
N SER A 266 0.86 2.37 -10.33
CA SER A 266 1.53 2.29 -9.04
C SER A 266 1.46 3.64 -8.32
N LEU A 267 1.52 3.66 -6.99
CA LEU A 267 1.55 4.94 -6.24
C LEU A 267 2.77 5.79 -6.63
N ALA A 268 3.87 5.18 -7.05
CA ALA A 268 5.02 5.89 -7.58
C ALA A 268 4.67 6.65 -8.88
N GLU A 269 3.93 6.02 -9.79
CA GLU A 269 3.46 6.66 -11.04
C GLU A 269 2.45 7.78 -10.75
N VAL A 270 1.49 7.52 -9.86
CA VAL A 270 0.51 8.54 -9.41
C VAL A 270 1.21 9.76 -8.82
N ALA A 271 2.14 9.54 -7.87
CA ALA A 271 2.89 10.61 -7.24
C ALA A 271 3.75 11.41 -8.25
N ALA A 272 4.42 10.73 -9.18
CA ALA A 272 5.21 11.37 -10.23
C ALA A 272 4.34 12.26 -11.12
N ARG A 273 3.16 11.77 -11.53
CA ARG A 273 2.19 12.53 -12.34
C ARG A 273 1.68 13.78 -11.61
N LEU A 274 1.35 13.66 -10.33
CA LEU A 274 0.81 14.77 -9.54
C LEU A 274 1.87 15.78 -9.12
N SER A 275 3.10 15.36 -8.85
CA SER A 275 4.21 16.24 -8.46
C SER A 275 4.58 17.24 -9.56
N ALA A 276 4.36 16.90 -10.83
CA ALA A 276 4.64 17.78 -11.95
C ALA A 276 3.79 19.05 -11.95
N HIS A 277 2.64 19.06 -11.25
CA HIS A 277 1.65 20.14 -11.29
C HIS A 277 1.48 20.89 -9.96
N SER A 278 2.05 20.38 -8.86
CA SER A 278 1.86 20.98 -7.53
C SER A 278 3.07 20.72 -6.63
N PRO A 279 3.84 21.74 -6.25
CA PRO A 279 4.96 21.57 -5.35
C PRO A 279 4.46 21.23 -3.94
N VAL A 280 4.87 20.08 -3.43
CA VAL A 280 4.69 19.66 -2.05
C VAL A 280 6.06 19.67 -1.39
N GLN A 281 6.20 20.40 -0.27
CA GLN A 281 7.46 20.53 0.44
C GLN A 281 7.56 19.46 1.53
N GLN A 282 8.54 18.56 1.40
CA GLN A 282 8.90 17.63 2.46
C GLN A 282 9.57 18.39 3.62
N LEU A 283 9.14 18.10 4.85
CA LEU A 283 9.78 18.60 6.07
C LEU A 283 10.73 17.56 6.63
N SER A 284 12.03 17.79 6.50
CA SER A 284 13.06 16.88 6.98
C SER A 284 13.24 16.85 8.51
N THR A 285 12.63 17.80 9.23
CA THR A 285 12.83 17.99 10.69
C THR A 285 11.81 17.23 11.56
N LEU A 286 10.68 16.82 11.00
CA LEU A 286 9.65 16.10 11.76
C LEU A 286 9.62 14.63 11.35
N VAL A 287 10.06 13.78 12.27
CA VAL A 287 9.99 12.31 12.15
C VAL A 287 8.81 11.84 13.00
N LEU A 288 7.87 11.12 12.40
CA LEU A 288 6.78 10.48 13.10
C LEU A 288 7.29 9.15 13.68
N ASP A 289 7.83 9.20 14.90
CA ASP A 289 8.37 8.02 15.58
C ASP A 289 7.25 7.27 16.30
N PHE A 290 7.21 5.97 16.14
CA PHE A 290 6.29 5.04 16.82
C PHE A 290 7.03 3.94 17.60
N GLY A 291 8.31 4.16 17.94
CA GLY A 291 9.09 3.29 18.82
C GLY A 291 9.67 2.04 18.15
N GLN A 292 9.65 1.94 16.83
CA GLN A 292 10.47 0.95 16.13
C GLN A 292 11.87 1.51 15.86
N THR A 293 12.78 1.26 16.77
CA THR A 293 14.21 1.26 16.45
C THR A 293 14.44 0.09 15.50
N ILE A 294 14.54 0.34 14.20
CA ILE A 294 15.19 -0.59 13.30
C ILE A 294 16.64 -0.59 13.75
N SER A 295 17.00 -1.52 14.60
CA SER A 295 18.41 -1.81 14.90
C SER A 295 19.04 -2.20 13.57
N PRO A 296 20.06 -1.48 13.07
CA PRO A 296 20.85 -2.01 11.99
C PRO A 296 21.47 -3.30 12.55
N ALA A 297 21.26 -4.38 11.83
CA ALA A 297 21.88 -5.66 12.15
C ALA A 297 23.38 -5.39 12.32
N SER A 298 23.85 -5.56 13.55
CA SER A 298 25.25 -5.49 13.90
C SER A 298 25.99 -6.54 13.09
N SER A 299 26.91 -6.06 12.32
CA SER A 299 28.05 -6.74 11.63
C SER A 299 28.17 -8.25 11.80
#